data_beaca701d2683dbd844ec11898ecd8dc
#
_entry.id   beaca701d2683dbd844ec11898ecd8dc
#
_cell.length_a   1.000
_cell.length_b   1.000
_cell.length_c   1.000
_cell.angle_alpha   90.00
_cell.angle_beta   90.00
_cell.angle_gamma   90.00
#
_symmetry.space_group_name_H-M   'P 1'
#
loop_
_entity.id
_entity.type
_entity.pdbx_description
1 polymer ?
#
loop_
_entity_poly.entity_id
_entity_poly.type
_entity_poly.pdbx_seq_one_letter_code
_entity_poly.pdbx_strand_id
1 'polypeptide(L)'
;MKHILTCALFTFVTVMMQSCLDKQTASPVPLIAFNDFKANKDTANLFLDFTDGDGDIGLTQSDTVAPNNYNCFITYYEKQKGTWVKRDLPVEFNYRIPIINTTTKKKKLTGIIKIELKPFYYDPFSKFDTIKYELYIVDRAFNKSNVIETPEIITP
;
A
#
# COMPACT_ATOMS: atom_id res chain seq x y z
N MET A 1 -38.03 -20.68 -48.35
CA MET A 1 -37.76 -21.21 -46.98
C MET A 1 -36.28 -21.35 -46.66
N LYS A 2 -35.40 -21.85 -47.56
CA LYS A 2 -33.94 -21.98 -47.27
C LYS A 2 -33.24 -20.65 -46.94
N HIS A 3 -33.58 -19.53 -47.61
CA HIS A 3 -32.95 -18.22 -47.39
C HIS A 3 -33.34 -17.52 -46.07
N ILE A 4 -34.56 -17.79 -45.57
CA ILE A 4 -35.04 -17.23 -44.29
C ILE A 4 -34.31 -17.91 -43.14
N LEU A 5 -34.03 -19.20 -43.25
CA LEU A 5 -33.30 -19.93 -42.20
C LEU A 5 -31.83 -19.50 -42.11
N THR A 6 -31.21 -19.18 -43.25
CA THR A 6 -29.82 -18.71 -43.32
C THR A 6 -29.67 -17.29 -42.72
N CYS A 7 -30.62 -16.38 -42.95
CA CYS A 7 -30.63 -15.06 -42.37
C CYS A 7 -30.86 -15.10 -40.86
N ALA A 8 -31.73 -15.99 -40.37
CA ALA A 8 -31.98 -16.13 -38.93
C ALA A 8 -30.75 -16.69 -38.17
N LEU A 9 -30.00 -17.60 -38.81
CA LEU A 9 -28.77 -18.15 -38.23
C LEU A 9 -27.63 -17.08 -38.16
N PHE A 10 -27.55 -16.21 -39.17
CA PHE A 10 -26.53 -15.16 -39.21
C PHE A 10 -26.82 -14.05 -38.19
N THR A 11 -28.09 -13.69 -37.96
CA THR A 11 -28.48 -12.72 -36.92
C THR A 11 -28.28 -13.27 -35.51
N PHE A 12 -28.42 -14.56 -35.28
CA PHE A 12 -28.19 -15.17 -33.96
C PHE A 12 -26.70 -15.18 -33.57
N VAL A 13 -25.82 -15.41 -34.55
CA VAL A 13 -24.36 -15.40 -34.32
C VAL A 13 -23.84 -13.99 -33.99
N THR A 14 -24.44 -12.92 -34.54
CA THR A 14 -24.00 -11.52 -34.29
C THR A 14 -24.38 -11.02 -32.89
N VAL A 15 -25.41 -11.56 -32.26
CA VAL A 15 -25.84 -11.18 -30.90
C VAL A 15 -24.96 -11.78 -29.83
N MET A 16 -24.21 -12.87 -30.09
CA MET A 16 -23.32 -13.51 -29.11
C MET A 16 -21.96 -12.82 -28.97
N MET A 17 -21.66 -11.80 -29.78
CA MET A 17 -20.36 -11.07 -29.72
C MET A 17 -20.40 -9.83 -28.81
N GLN A 18 -21.50 -9.55 -28.13
CA GLN A 18 -21.55 -8.55 -27.07
C GLN A 18 -21.15 -9.19 -25.72
N SER A 19 -19.98 -9.80 -25.68
CA SER A 19 -19.25 -9.99 -24.42
C SER A 19 -18.84 -8.60 -23.97
N CYS A 20 -19.61 -8.01 -23.06
CA CYS A 20 -19.15 -6.86 -22.30
C CYS A 20 -17.81 -7.25 -21.68
N LEU A 21 -16.71 -6.72 -22.22
CA LEU A 21 -15.50 -6.57 -21.44
C LEU A 21 -15.86 -5.61 -20.31
N ASP A 22 -16.29 -6.14 -19.18
CA ASP A 22 -16.26 -5.41 -17.94
C ASP A 22 -14.81 -4.93 -17.77
N LYS A 23 -14.57 -3.68 -18.10
CA LYS A 23 -13.40 -2.99 -17.62
C LYS A 23 -13.54 -2.96 -16.11
N GLN A 24 -13.03 -3.96 -15.45
CA GLN A 24 -12.89 -3.97 -14.01
C GLN A 24 -12.04 -2.74 -13.68
N THR A 25 -12.72 -1.64 -13.38
CA THR A 25 -12.06 -0.41 -12.94
C THR A 25 -11.34 -0.77 -11.65
N ALA A 26 -10.02 -0.69 -11.66
CA ALA A 26 -9.23 -0.95 -10.48
C ALA A 26 -9.73 -0.04 -9.35
N SER A 27 -9.84 -0.59 -8.13
CA SER A 27 -10.28 0.18 -6.97
C SER A 27 -9.40 1.42 -6.79
N PRO A 28 -9.98 2.61 -6.59
CA PRO A 28 -9.20 3.81 -6.27
C PRO A 28 -8.56 3.74 -4.87
N VAL A 29 -9.01 2.81 -4.02
CA VAL A 29 -8.44 2.62 -2.68
C VAL A 29 -7.13 1.86 -2.80
N PRO A 30 -6.00 2.40 -2.28
CA PRO A 30 -4.72 1.71 -2.31
C PRO A 30 -4.75 0.42 -1.49
N LEU A 31 -4.01 -0.58 -1.95
CA LEU A 31 -3.77 -1.83 -1.25
C LEU A 31 -2.27 -2.00 -1.03
N ILE A 32 -1.89 -2.48 0.16
CA ILE A 32 -0.51 -2.80 0.51
C ILE A 32 -0.39 -4.22 1.05
N ALA A 33 0.80 -4.80 0.88
CA ALA A 33 1.19 -6.07 1.48
C ALA A 33 2.65 -5.99 1.97
N PHE A 34 2.97 -6.73 3.02
CA PHE A 34 4.35 -6.89 3.45
C PHE A 34 5.14 -7.64 2.36
N ASN A 35 6.30 -7.10 1.98
CA ASN A 35 7.18 -7.73 1.01
C ASN A 35 8.45 -8.27 1.70
N ASP A 36 9.24 -7.38 2.35
CA ASP A 36 10.51 -7.78 2.96
C ASP A 36 10.93 -6.80 4.06
N PHE A 37 11.85 -7.25 4.94
CA PHE A 37 12.47 -6.44 5.97
C PHE A 37 13.95 -6.76 6.07
N LYS A 38 14.81 -5.75 5.89
CA LYS A 38 16.27 -5.91 5.93
C LYS A 38 16.89 -4.99 6.96
N ALA A 39 17.24 -5.55 8.11
CA ALA A 39 18.01 -4.85 9.12
C ALA A 39 19.47 -4.67 8.69
N ASN A 40 20.03 -3.53 9.02
CA ASN A 40 21.45 -3.22 8.89
C ASN A 40 21.91 -2.47 10.15
N LYS A 41 22.40 -3.22 11.12
CA LYS A 41 22.78 -2.69 12.44
C LYS A 41 21.59 -1.99 13.12
N ASP A 42 21.66 -0.67 13.27
CA ASP A 42 20.63 0.13 13.95
C ASP A 42 19.51 0.59 13.01
N THR A 43 19.73 0.54 11.71
CA THR A 43 18.77 0.94 10.68
C THR A 43 18.14 -0.26 10.00
N ALA A 44 17.01 -0.05 9.31
CA ALA A 44 16.41 -1.11 8.49
C ALA A 44 15.73 -0.54 7.24
N ASN A 45 15.52 -1.39 6.25
CA ASN A 45 14.68 -1.12 5.10
C ASN A 45 13.44 -2.02 5.19
N LEU A 46 12.28 -1.42 5.22
CA LEU A 46 10.98 -2.09 5.10
C LEU A 46 10.48 -1.94 3.67
N PHE A 47 10.07 -3.05 3.06
CA PHE A 47 9.57 -3.10 1.70
C PHE A 47 8.10 -3.52 1.71
N LEU A 48 7.29 -2.78 0.96
CA LEU A 48 5.87 -3.01 0.82
C LEU A 48 5.52 -3.15 -0.66
N ASP A 49 4.81 -4.19 -1.03
CA ASP A 49 4.11 -4.21 -2.31
C ASP A 49 2.91 -3.27 -2.21
N PHE A 50 2.63 -2.52 -3.28
CA PHE A 50 1.45 -1.69 -3.34
C PHE A 50 0.73 -1.79 -4.69
N THR A 51 -0.57 -1.54 -4.66
CA THR A 51 -1.41 -1.32 -5.83
C THR A 51 -2.33 -0.14 -5.54
N ASP A 52 -2.43 0.77 -6.50
CA ASP A 52 -3.30 1.93 -6.45
C ASP A 52 -4.01 2.09 -7.80
N GLY A 53 -5.35 2.06 -7.79
CA GLY A 53 -6.14 1.89 -9.03
C GLY A 53 -6.24 3.14 -9.88
N ASP A 54 -6.19 4.33 -9.32
CA ASP A 54 -6.22 5.60 -10.08
C ASP A 54 -4.86 6.34 -10.07
N GLY A 55 -3.88 5.80 -9.32
CA GLY A 55 -2.49 6.20 -9.38
C GLY A 55 -2.23 7.56 -8.76
N ASP A 56 -2.97 7.90 -7.72
CA ASP A 56 -2.83 9.17 -7.05
C ASP A 56 -2.07 9.10 -5.72
N ILE A 57 -1.40 7.97 -5.46
CA ILE A 57 -0.50 7.82 -4.30
C ILE A 57 0.66 8.83 -4.35
N GLY A 58 1.03 9.34 -3.18
CA GLY A 58 2.17 10.23 -3.01
C GLY A 58 1.79 11.68 -2.76
N LEU A 59 2.66 12.41 -2.04
CA LEU A 59 2.49 13.82 -1.67
C LEU A 59 3.44 14.72 -2.47
N THR A 60 3.00 15.94 -2.78
CA THR A 60 3.85 16.96 -3.40
C THR A 60 4.82 17.56 -2.39
N GLN A 61 5.85 18.25 -2.84
CA GLN A 61 6.77 18.97 -1.96
C GLN A 61 6.10 20.09 -1.15
N SER A 62 4.98 20.62 -1.65
CA SER A 62 4.20 21.67 -0.99
C SER A 62 3.26 21.15 0.11
N ASP A 63 2.97 19.85 0.15
CA ASP A 63 2.12 19.24 1.18
C ASP A 63 2.91 19.11 2.49
N THR A 64 3.07 20.19 3.23
CA THR A 64 3.90 20.25 4.46
C THR A 64 3.10 20.51 5.73
N VAL A 65 1.79 20.73 5.60
CA VAL A 65 0.89 21.09 6.72
C VAL A 65 0.01 19.89 7.07
N ALA A 66 -0.11 19.60 8.37
CA ALA A 66 -1.02 18.57 8.85
C ALA A 66 -2.49 18.84 8.42
N PRO A 67 -3.27 17.79 8.11
CA PRO A 67 -2.96 16.36 8.24
C PRO A 67 -2.20 15.78 7.04
N ASN A 68 -1.87 16.60 6.04
CA ASN A 68 -1.36 16.17 4.72
C ASN A 68 0.18 16.10 4.65
N ASN A 69 0.86 16.23 5.78
CA ASN A 69 2.32 16.21 5.82
C ASN A 69 2.93 14.80 5.76
N TYR A 70 2.14 13.77 6.06
CA TYR A 70 2.51 12.36 5.97
C TYR A 70 1.41 11.57 5.27
N ASN A 71 1.79 10.47 4.63
CA ASN A 71 0.87 9.54 3.96
C ASN A 71 1.24 8.06 4.13
N CYS A 72 2.21 7.77 4.97
CA CYS A 72 2.53 6.43 5.44
C CYS A 72 2.68 6.49 6.97
N PHE A 73 1.85 5.75 7.66
CA PHE A 73 1.72 5.77 9.12
C PHE A 73 2.10 4.40 9.67
N ILE A 74 3.06 4.37 10.58
CA ILE A 74 3.60 3.14 11.14
C ILE A 74 3.48 3.20 12.66
N THR A 75 2.84 2.18 13.23
CA THR A 75 2.74 1.97 14.67
C THR A 75 3.73 0.89 15.10
N TYR A 76 4.49 1.17 16.14
CA TYR A 76 5.51 0.29 16.69
C TYR A 76 4.95 -0.51 17.88
N TYR A 77 5.21 -1.81 17.89
CA TYR A 77 4.83 -2.72 18.97
C TYR A 77 6.03 -3.51 19.47
N GLU A 78 6.07 -3.75 20.78
CA GLU A 78 7.00 -4.65 21.44
C GLU A 78 6.26 -5.87 22.01
N LYS A 79 6.88 -7.04 21.97
CA LYS A 79 6.37 -8.24 22.61
C LYS A 79 6.83 -8.30 24.06
N GLN A 80 5.98 -7.87 24.97
CA GLN A 80 6.25 -7.81 26.40
C GLN A 80 5.59 -8.99 27.12
N LYS A 81 6.40 -9.92 27.65
CA LYS A 81 5.91 -11.13 28.33
C LYS A 81 4.90 -11.93 27.50
N GLY A 82 5.14 -12.04 26.20
CA GLY A 82 4.28 -12.75 25.26
C GLY A 82 3.10 -11.95 24.69
N THR A 83 2.87 -10.72 25.15
CA THR A 83 1.78 -9.85 24.69
C THR A 83 2.33 -8.69 23.85
N TRP A 84 1.66 -8.35 22.75
CA TRP A 84 2.00 -7.18 21.95
C TRP A 84 1.51 -5.90 22.62
N VAL A 85 2.41 -4.98 22.87
CA VAL A 85 2.16 -3.70 23.49
C VAL A 85 2.56 -2.59 22.53
N LYS A 86 1.61 -1.73 22.18
CA LYS A 86 1.89 -0.52 21.41
C LYS A 86 2.82 0.39 22.24
N ARG A 87 3.79 0.98 21.57
CA ARG A 87 4.72 1.93 22.18
C ARG A 87 4.62 3.27 21.48
N ASP A 88 4.45 4.31 22.26
CA ASP A 88 4.56 5.67 21.79
C ASP A 88 6.04 6.10 21.94
N LEU A 89 6.75 6.12 20.82
CA LEU A 89 8.14 6.51 20.77
C LEU A 89 8.26 8.03 20.64
N PRO A 90 9.36 8.64 21.14
CA PRO A 90 9.60 10.08 20.99
C PRO A 90 9.66 10.54 19.53
N VAL A 91 9.99 9.63 18.61
CA VAL A 91 9.99 9.86 17.17
C VAL A 91 8.98 8.90 16.54
N GLU A 92 7.92 9.45 15.97
CA GLU A 92 6.92 8.68 15.25
C GLU A 92 7.49 8.21 13.92
N PHE A 93 7.16 6.98 13.52
CA PHE A 93 7.50 6.44 12.22
C PHE A 93 6.45 6.83 11.16
N ASN A 94 6.28 8.14 10.95
CA ASN A 94 5.44 8.65 9.89
C ASN A 94 6.31 9.09 8.71
N TYR A 95 5.96 8.65 7.50
CA TYR A 95 6.76 8.88 6.30
C TYR A 95 5.95 9.55 5.21
N ARG A 96 6.68 10.18 4.31
CA ARG A 96 6.14 10.74 3.07
C ARG A 96 6.54 9.85 1.90
N ILE A 97 5.56 9.29 1.24
CA ILE A 97 5.74 8.71 -0.08
C ILE A 97 5.63 9.86 -1.07
N PRO A 98 6.67 10.13 -1.87
CA PRO A 98 6.60 11.20 -2.89
C PRO A 98 5.68 10.81 -4.03
N ILE A 99 5.27 11.78 -4.84
CA ILE A 99 4.49 11.49 -6.06
C ILE A 99 5.30 10.58 -6.97
N ILE A 100 4.70 9.43 -7.30
CA ILE A 100 5.28 8.43 -8.19
C ILE A 100 4.83 8.68 -9.63
N ASN A 101 3.55 9.05 -9.82
CA ASN A 101 2.98 9.32 -11.13
C ASN A 101 2.85 10.83 -11.35
N THR A 102 3.65 11.36 -12.26
CA THR A 102 3.63 12.79 -12.65
C THR A 102 2.68 13.09 -13.80
N THR A 103 2.01 12.09 -14.36
CA THR A 103 1.03 12.30 -15.44
C THR A 103 -0.33 12.67 -14.89
N THR A 104 -1.08 13.50 -15.61
CA THR A 104 -2.46 13.89 -15.24
C THR A 104 -3.48 12.79 -15.50
N LYS A 105 -3.10 11.71 -16.15
CA LYS A 105 -4.01 10.58 -16.45
C LYS A 105 -4.06 9.63 -15.29
N LYS A 106 -5.26 9.36 -14.78
CA LYS A 106 -5.50 8.30 -13.81
C LYS A 106 -5.08 6.96 -14.42
N LYS A 107 -4.16 6.28 -13.78
CA LYS A 107 -3.60 5.01 -14.24
C LYS A 107 -3.25 4.15 -13.04
N LYS A 108 -3.69 2.89 -13.05
CA LYS A 108 -3.29 1.92 -12.05
C LYS A 108 -1.77 1.88 -11.89
N LEU A 109 -1.31 2.03 -10.66
CA LEU A 109 0.09 1.88 -10.25
C LEU A 109 0.24 0.60 -9.43
N THR A 110 1.36 -0.07 -9.64
CA THR A 110 1.81 -1.20 -8.82
C THR A 110 3.32 -1.10 -8.67
N GLY A 111 3.85 -1.53 -7.54
CA GLY A 111 5.29 -1.49 -7.33
C GLY A 111 5.66 -1.82 -5.90
N ILE A 112 6.90 -1.47 -5.54
CA ILE A 112 7.43 -1.64 -4.19
C ILE A 112 7.75 -0.27 -3.61
N ILE A 113 7.24 -0.01 -2.40
CA ILE A 113 7.62 1.14 -1.58
C ILE A 113 8.72 0.66 -0.65
N LYS A 114 9.87 1.35 -0.70
CA LYS A 114 10.97 1.16 0.25
C LYS A 114 10.90 2.26 1.30
N ILE A 115 10.83 1.88 2.57
CA ILE A 115 10.85 2.79 3.72
C ILE A 115 12.15 2.55 4.48
N GLU A 116 12.96 3.58 4.65
CA GLU A 116 14.18 3.53 5.43
C GLU A 116 13.90 3.95 6.87
N LEU A 117 13.97 3.00 7.80
CA LEU A 117 13.76 3.20 9.23
C LEU A 117 15.10 3.64 9.86
N LYS A 118 15.20 4.91 10.27
CA LYS A 118 16.41 5.51 10.83
C LYS A 118 16.08 6.64 11.81
N PRO A 119 16.95 7.01 12.76
CA PRO A 119 18.29 6.44 12.99
C PRO A 119 18.28 5.04 13.60
N PHE A 120 17.16 4.64 14.23
CA PHE A 120 16.94 3.32 14.78
C PHE A 120 15.62 2.77 14.27
N TYR A 121 15.55 1.46 13.96
CA TYR A 121 14.30 0.77 13.62
C TYR A 121 13.61 0.15 14.85
N TYR A 122 14.23 0.26 16.03
CA TYR A 122 13.75 -0.24 17.32
C TYR A 122 14.04 0.80 18.42
N ASP A 123 13.47 0.60 19.60
CA ASP A 123 13.81 1.42 20.78
C ASP A 123 15.13 0.90 21.40
N PRO A 124 16.28 1.60 21.26
CA PRO A 124 17.55 1.14 21.77
C PRO A 124 17.64 1.13 23.32
N PHE A 125 16.63 1.71 24.00
CA PHE A 125 16.54 1.71 25.47
C PHE A 125 15.55 0.66 25.99
N SER A 126 14.86 -0.06 25.10
CA SER A 126 13.97 -1.14 25.49
C SER A 126 14.77 -2.36 25.95
N LYS A 127 14.20 -3.09 26.92
CA LYS A 127 14.68 -4.41 27.35
C LYS A 127 14.04 -5.56 26.60
N PHE A 128 13.16 -5.26 25.65
CA PHE A 128 12.43 -6.24 24.84
C PHE A 128 13.02 -6.23 23.44
N ASP A 129 13.34 -7.41 22.94
CA ASP A 129 14.06 -7.65 21.71
C ASP A 129 13.17 -8.06 20.53
N THR A 130 11.88 -8.25 20.78
CA THR A 130 10.94 -8.72 19.77
C THR A 130 9.92 -7.64 19.46
N ILE A 131 9.90 -7.19 18.20
CA ILE A 131 9.06 -6.10 17.74
C ILE A 131 8.23 -6.48 16.52
N LYS A 132 7.21 -5.69 16.19
CA LYS A 132 6.52 -5.65 14.91
C LYS A 132 6.04 -4.24 14.61
N TYR A 133 5.72 -4.01 13.35
CA TYR A 133 5.03 -2.80 12.91
C TYR A 133 3.64 -3.13 12.39
N GLU A 134 2.69 -2.24 12.66
CA GLU A 134 1.41 -2.14 11.99
C GLU A 134 1.42 -0.88 11.14
N LEU A 135 0.98 -0.95 9.90
CA LEU A 135 1.06 0.22 9.02
C LEU A 135 -0.05 0.27 7.97
N TYR A 136 -0.30 1.49 7.51
CA TYR A 136 -1.18 1.80 6.39
C TYR A 136 -0.68 3.03 5.63
N ILE A 137 -1.18 3.21 4.42
CA ILE A 137 -0.91 4.39 3.59
C ILE A 137 -2.22 5.11 3.25
N VAL A 138 -2.09 6.38 2.86
CA VAL A 138 -3.21 7.23 2.42
C VAL A 138 -2.84 7.87 1.08
N ASP A 139 -3.77 7.86 0.12
CA ASP A 139 -3.61 8.54 -1.17
C ASP A 139 -4.00 10.02 -1.09
N ARG A 140 -3.92 10.76 -2.21
CA ARG A 140 -4.30 12.17 -2.28
C ARG A 140 -5.80 12.42 -2.20
N ALA A 141 -6.62 11.42 -2.50
CA ALA A 141 -8.07 11.48 -2.34
C ALA A 141 -8.52 11.12 -0.92
N PHE A 142 -7.56 10.90 0.01
CA PHE A 142 -7.76 10.49 1.39
C PHE A 142 -8.35 9.09 1.56
N ASN A 143 -8.21 8.21 0.56
CA ASN A 143 -8.53 6.81 0.75
C ASN A 143 -7.42 6.14 1.56
N LYS A 144 -7.82 5.49 2.65
CA LYS A 144 -6.93 4.70 3.50
C LYS A 144 -6.82 3.28 2.96
N SER A 145 -5.60 2.76 2.83
CA SER A 145 -5.35 1.36 2.47
C SER A 145 -5.84 0.38 3.54
N ASN A 146 -5.76 -0.90 3.26
CA ASN A 146 -5.77 -1.92 4.29
C ASN A 146 -4.63 -1.67 5.29
N VAL A 147 -4.82 -2.16 6.52
CA VAL A 147 -3.78 -2.23 7.54
C VAL A 147 -3.06 -3.56 7.41
N ILE A 148 -1.74 -3.53 7.48
CA ILE A 148 -0.90 -4.74 7.50
C ILE A 148 -0.01 -4.75 8.73
N GLU A 149 0.44 -5.94 9.11
CA GLU A 149 1.46 -6.16 10.13
C GLU A 149 2.70 -6.80 9.52
N THR A 150 3.88 -6.46 10.03
CA THR A 150 5.10 -7.20 9.70
C THR A 150 5.13 -8.53 10.46
N PRO A 151 5.91 -9.52 10.01
CA PRO A 151 6.34 -10.61 10.88
C PRO A 151 7.05 -10.12 12.14
N GLU A 152 7.24 -11.01 13.12
CA GLU A 152 8.08 -10.73 14.28
C GLU A 152 9.53 -10.44 13.84
N ILE A 153 10.10 -9.36 14.37
CA ILE A 153 11.46 -8.91 14.08
C ILE A 153 12.24 -9.00 15.41
N ILE A 154 13.36 -9.69 15.39
CA ILE A 154 14.26 -9.74 16.53
C ILE A 154 15.29 -8.64 16.38
N THR A 155 15.41 -7.79 17.39
CA THR A 155 16.40 -6.70 17.46
C THR A 155 17.70 -7.17 18.10
N PRO A 156 18.81 -6.44 17.92
CA PRO A 156 20.11 -6.78 18.52
C PRO A 156 20.10 -6.85 20.04
#